data_a1a5ddfc7abd43a76ea06e471087a981
#
_entry.id   a1a5ddfc7abd43a76ea06e471087a981
#
_cell.length_a   1.000
_cell.length_b   1.000
_cell.length_c   1.000
_cell.angle_alpha   90.00
_cell.angle_beta   90.00
_cell.angle_gamma   90.00
#
_symmetry.space_group_name_H-M   'P 1'
#
loop_
_entity.id
_entity.type
_entity.pdbx_description
1 polymer ?
#
loop_
_entity_poly.entity_id
_entity_poly.type
_entity_poly.pdbx_seq_one_letter_code
_entity_poly.pdbx_strand_id
1 'polypeptide(L)'
;MAVRLGFNAEGGSKNFNFATKETHSELGEILEIGRGPGKERDGFFLRAESFYNLASEVDNLAGSEFSDFYDGYGGKSLHFQSHGESFRSLILNRFRGKGIYLLDEPESALSPTSIMSLLCIIHELEKEDSQFFIATHSPILLAYPHARIFEFSESGIEEKTYKETESYSITKTFLDNPEKMIDLLFR
;
A
#
# COMPACT_ATOMS: atom_id res chain seq x y z
N MET A 1 -8.22 5.96 -8.38
CA MET A 1 -7.48 7.07 -7.70
C MET A 1 -6.04 7.20 -8.19
N ALA A 2 -5.21 6.16 -8.17
CA ALA A 2 -3.80 6.22 -8.58
C ALA A 2 -3.58 6.88 -9.94
N VAL A 3 -4.27 6.42 -10.98
CA VAL A 3 -4.20 6.97 -12.34
C VAL A 3 -4.54 8.47 -12.39
N ARG A 4 -5.55 8.92 -11.65
CA ARG A 4 -5.93 10.36 -11.56
C ARG A 4 -4.88 11.21 -10.85
N LEU A 5 -4.08 10.63 -9.98
CA LEU A 5 -2.92 11.28 -9.36
C LEU A 5 -1.68 11.25 -10.25
N GLY A 6 -1.73 10.56 -11.40
CA GLY A 6 -0.66 10.47 -12.37
C GLY A 6 0.31 9.30 -12.15
N PHE A 7 -0.08 8.30 -11.35
CA PHE A 7 0.67 7.07 -11.21
C PHE A 7 0.30 6.06 -12.29
N ASN A 8 1.22 5.17 -12.61
CA ASN A 8 0.92 4.00 -13.42
C ASN A 8 -0.06 3.09 -12.63
N ALA A 9 -1.01 2.47 -13.33
CA ALA A 9 -2.00 1.60 -12.70
C ALA A 9 -1.41 0.35 -12.03
N GLU A 10 -0.26 -0.10 -12.51
CA GLU A 10 0.48 -1.25 -11.96
C GLU A 10 1.40 -0.87 -10.78
N GLY A 11 1.54 0.41 -10.48
CA GLY A 11 2.38 0.90 -9.40
C GLY A 11 3.63 1.65 -9.86
N GLY A 12 4.43 2.07 -8.88
CA GLY A 12 5.65 2.83 -9.10
C GLY A 12 5.51 4.32 -8.84
N SER A 13 6.54 5.07 -9.16
CA SER A 13 6.51 6.54 -9.17
C SER A 13 5.82 7.06 -10.43
N LYS A 14 5.52 8.36 -10.48
CA LYS A 14 4.90 9.01 -11.66
C LYS A 14 5.72 8.89 -12.96
N ASN A 15 6.99 8.51 -12.86
CA ASN A 15 7.88 8.37 -14.01
C ASN A 15 7.96 6.93 -14.57
N PHE A 16 7.24 5.99 -13.96
CA PHE A 16 7.21 4.61 -14.42
C PHE A 16 6.21 4.46 -15.58
N ASN A 17 6.72 4.12 -16.76
CA ASN A 17 5.95 3.92 -17.98
C ASN A 17 6.08 2.47 -18.48
N PHE A 18 5.45 1.54 -17.78
CA PHE A 18 5.28 0.19 -18.32
C PHE A 18 3.80 -0.05 -18.64
N ALA A 19 3.55 -0.68 -19.77
CA ALA A 19 2.20 -0.97 -20.23
C ALA A 19 1.85 -2.42 -19.91
N THR A 20 0.83 -2.61 -19.10
CA THR A 20 0.10 -3.87 -18.97
C THR A 20 -1.27 -3.74 -19.62
N LYS A 21 -1.98 -4.86 -19.79
CA LYS A 21 -3.33 -4.86 -20.36
C LYS A 21 -4.23 -3.87 -19.62
N GLU A 22 -4.92 -3.02 -20.38
CA GLU A 22 -5.91 -2.07 -19.84
C GLU A 22 -7.07 -2.85 -19.18
N THR A 23 -6.96 -3.04 -17.87
CA THR A 23 -8.02 -3.63 -17.01
C THR A 23 -8.54 -2.57 -16.03
N HIS A 24 -8.52 -1.29 -16.42
CA HIS A 24 -8.87 -0.21 -15.50
C HIS A 24 -10.38 -0.01 -15.45
N SER A 25 -10.89 0.20 -14.24
CA SER A 25 -12.24 0.64 -14.03
C SER A 25 -12.43 2.05 -14.62
N GLU A 26 -13.56 2.29 -15.32
CA GLU A 26 -14.00 3.60 -15.79
C GLU A 26 -14.21 4.61 -14.65
N LEU A 27 -14.26 4.15 -13.40
CA LEU A 27 -14.32 5.00 -12.19
C LEU A 27 -13.22 6.05 -12.17
N GLY A 28 -12.04 5.75 -12.73
CA GLY A 28 -10.95 6.71 -12.85
C GLY A 28 -11.32 7.94 -13.67
N GLU A 29 -12.20 7.85 -14.64
CA GLU A 29 -12.60 8.95 -15.52
C GLU A 29 -13.54 9.94 -14.84
N ILE A 30 -14.37 9.46 -13.93
CA ILE A 30 -15.38 10.28 -13.22
C ILE A 30 -14.92 10.80 -11.85
N LEU A 31 -13.79 10.29 -11.33
CA LEU A 31 -13.22 10.78 -10.07
C LEU A 31 -12.65 12.19 -10.22
N GLU A 32 -13.09 13.11 -9.38
CA GLU A 32 -12.49 14.43 -9.19
C GLU A 32 -11.62 14.45 -7.94
N ILE A 33 -10.41 14.98 -8.08
CA ILE A 33 -9.45 15.09 -6.96
C ILE A 33 -9.26 16.56 -6.63
N GLY A 34 -9.77 16.97 -5.48
CA GLY A 34 -9.43 18.27 -4.88
C GLY A 34 -8.04 18.23 -4.27
N ARG A 35 -7.15 19.14 -4.67
CA ARG A 35 -5.82 19.28 -4.10
C ARG A 35 -5.76 20.42 -3.11
N GLY A 36 -5.12 20.21 -1.97
CA GLY A 36 -4.79 21.26 -1.01
C GLY A 36 -3.74 22.25 -1.54
N PRO A 37 -3.42 23.31 -0.78
CA PRO A 37 -2.49 24.37 -1.21
C PRO A 37 -1.02 23.92 -1.29
N GLY A 38 -0.67 22.73 -0.83
CA GLY A 38 0.67 22.16 -0.89
C GLY A 38 0.93 21.43 -2.22
N LYS A 39 2.19 21.47 -2.69
CA LYS A 39 2.63 20.64 -3.80
C LYS A 39 3.42 19.48 -3.23
N GLU A 40 2.97 18.26 -3.52
CA GLU A 40 3.69 17.05 -3.19
C GLU A 40 5.09 17.07 -3.86
N ARG A 41 6.11 16.67 -3.12
CA ARG A 41 7.49 16.53 -3.63
C ARG A 41 7.84 15.12 -4.05
N ASP A 42 7.12 14.15 -3.49
CA ASP A 42 7.28 12.73 -3.75
C ASP A 42 5.92 12.05 -3.89
N GLY A 43 5.92 10.84 -4.37
CA GLY A 43 4.73 10.00 -4.42
C GLY A 43 5.03 8.64 -5.00
N PHE A 44 4.30 7.66 -4.49
CA PHE A 44 4.45 6.30 -4.93
C PHE A 44 3.14 5.55 -4.81
N PHE A 45 2.84 4.71 -5.81
CA PHE A 45 1.78 3.74 -5.74
C PHE A 45 2.39 2.35 -5.61
N LEU A 46 2.09 1.67 -4.52
CA LEU A 46 2.57 0.33 -4.22
C LEU A 46 1.39 -0.63 -4.19
N ARG A 47 1.40 -1.56 -5.12
CA ARG A 47 0.41 -2.59 -5.30
C ARG A 47 1.06 -3.95 -5.08
N ALA A 48 0.58 -4.72 -4.11
CA ALA A 48 1.22 -5.97 -3.78
C ALA A 48 1.18 -6.99 -4.92
N GLU A 49 0.08 -7.07 -5.66
CA GLU A 49 -0.06 -7.95 -6.83
C GLU A 49 0.96 -7.65 -7.95
N SER A 50 1.27 -6.37 -8.17
CA SER A 50 2.19 -5.93 -9.23
C SER A 50 3.62 -5.74 -8.74
N PHE A 51 3.92 -6.09 -7.49
CA PHE A 51 5.24 -5.87 -6.90
C PHE A 51 6.37 -6.55 -7.67
N TYR A 52 6.11 -7.76 -8.20
CA TYR A 52 7.08 -8.46 -9.03
C TYR A 52 7.41 -7.71 -10.32
N ASN A 53 6.40 -7.15 -10.99
CA ASN A 53 6.58 -6.35 -12.19
C ASN A 53 7.37 -5.08 -11.89
N LEU A 54 7.06 -4.43 -10.76
CA LEU A 54 7.79 -3.27 -10.29
C LEU A 54 9.27 -3.60 -10.00
N ALA A 55 9.55 -4.73 -9.35
CA ALA A 55 10.91 -5.18 -9.08
C ALA A 55 11.70 -5.44 -10.37
N SER A 56 11.05 -6.05 -11.36
CA SER A 56 11.66 -6.29 -12.68
C SER A 56 11.95 -4.99 -13.42
N GLU A 57 11.07 -3.99 -13.33
CA GLU A 57 11.26 -2.70 -13.95
C GLU A 57 12.39 -1.90 -13.27
N VAL A 58 12.51 -1.98 -11.94
CA VAL A 58 13.65 -1.41 -11.20
C VAL A 58 14.96 -2.01 -11.69
N ASP A 59 15.02 -3.32 -11.91
CA ASP A 59 16.21 -3.98 -12.44
C ASP A 59 16.51 -3.61 -13.90
N ASN A 60 15.49 -3.46 -14.74
CA ASN A 60 15.63 -2.99 -16.12
C ASN A 60 16.19 -1.58 -16.20
N LEU A 61 15.68 -0.67 -15.34
CA LEU A 61 16.13 0.72 -15.29
C LEU A 61 17.53 0.86 -14.68
N ALA A 62 17.91 -0.01 -13.75
CA ALA A 62 19.23 -0.01 -13.15
C ALA A 62 20.33 -0.36 -14.17
N GLY A 63 20.03 -1.18 -15.20
CA GLY A 63 20.99 -1.58 -16.23
C GLY A 63 22.28 -2.16 -15.68
N SER A 64 23.23 -2.48 -16.57
CA SER A 64 24.55 -3.01 -16.17
C SER A 64 25.56 -1.95 -15.69
N GLU A 65 25.23 -0.65 -15.80
CA GLU A 65 26.17 0.46 -15.57
C GLU A 65 25.78 1.43 -14.42
N PHE A 66 24.61 1.29 -13.82
CA PHE A 66 24.10 2.25 -12.81
C PHE A 66 23.90 1.59 -11.44
N SER A 67 24.99 1.29 -10.72
CA SER A 67 24.91 0.84 -9.32
C SER A 67 24.18 1.85 -8.41
N ASP A 68 24.31 3.15 -8.70
CA ASP A 68 23.70 4.24 -7.93
C ASP A 68 22.16 4.26 -8.01
N PHE A 69 21.56 3.62 -9.02
CA PHE A 69 20.11 3.52 -9.12
C PHE A 69 19.51 2.64 -8.01
N TYR A 70 20.23 1.58 -7.61
CA TYR A 70 19.79 0.71 -6.53
C TYR A 70 19.85 1.37 -5.14
N ASP A 71 20.55 2.47 -4.97
CA ASP A 71 20.60 3.20 -3.68
C ASP A 71 19.22 3.67 -3.25
N GLY A 72 18.37 4.05 -4.21
CA GLY A 72 16.96 4.38 -3.96
C GLY A 72 16.07 3.17 -3.63
N TYR A 73 16.59 1.94 -3.70
CA TYR A 73 15.85 0.69 -3.50
C TYR A 73 16.57 -0.29 -2.55
N GLY A 74 17.54 0.21 -1.75
CA GLY A 74 18.25 -0.58 -0.75
C GLY A 74 19.55 -1.22 -1.22
N GLY A 75 20.16 -0.73 -2.32
CA GLY A 75 21.49 -1.11 -2.78
C GLY A 75 21.59 -2.49 -3.42
N LYS A 76 20.46 -3.19 -3.64
CA LYS A 76 20.42 -4.54 -4.24
C LYS A 76 19.13 -4.71 -5.04
N SER A 77 19.17 -5.57 -6.07
CA SER A 77 17.97 -6.00 -6.77
C SER A 77 16.92 -6.54 -5.78
N LEU A 78 15.69 -6.11 -5.96
CA LEU A 78 14.56 -6.55 -5.15
C LEU A 78 14.25 -8.04 -5.35
N HIS A 79 14.65 -8.64 -6.48
CA HIS A 79 14.48 -10.07 -6.76
C HIS A 79 15.38 -11.00 -5.93
N PHE A 80 16.51 -10.49 -5.39
CA PHE A 80 17.41 -11.27 -4.54
C PHE A 80 17.05 -11.24 -3.05
N GLN A 81 15.90 -10.69 -2.70
CA GLN A 81 15.39 -10.59 -1.34
C GLN A 81 14.09 -11.40 -1.21
N SER A 82 13.73 -11.82 0.01
CA SER A 82 12.40 -12.36 0.24
C SER A 82 11.34 -11.28 -0.03
N HIS A 83 10.11 -11.67 -0.37
CA HIS A 83 9.01 -10.74 -0.69
C HIS A 83 8.83 -9.65 0.38
N GLY A 84 8.85 -10.03 1.66
CA GLY A 84 8.71 -9.08 2.76
C GLY A 84 9.93 -8.16 2.95
N GLU A 85 11.15 -8.65 2.69
CA GLU A 85 12.38 -7.85 2.77
C GLU A 85 12.44 -6.84 1.63
N SER A 86 12.16 -7.26 0.40
CA SER A 86 12.16 -6.37 -0.76
C SER A 86 11.08 -5.29 -0.67
N PHE A 87 9.88 -5.65 -0.18
CA PHE A 87 8.80 -4.70 0.07
C PHE A 87 9.20 -3.65 1.13
N ARG A 88 9.79 -4.11 2.26
CA ARG A 88 10.30 -3.22 3.30
C ARG A 88 11.44 -2.35 2.80
N SER A 89 12.38 -2.92 2.06
CA SER A 89 13.51 -2.20 1.47
C SER A 89 13.03 -1.09 0.54
N LEU A 90 12.05 -1.37 -0.33
CA LEU A 90 11.42 -0.37 -1.18
C LEU A 90 10.87 0.80 -0.36
N ILE A 91 10.04 0.52 0.64
CA ILE A 91 9.40 1.59 1.43
C ILE A 91 10.43 2.45 2.14
N LEU A 92 11.40 1.84 2.82
CA LEU A 92 12.42 2.55 3.60
C LEU A 92 13.32 3.45 2.73
N ASN A 93 13.62 3.03 1.51
CA ASN A 93 14.57 3.74 0.67
C ASN A 93 13.90 4.66 -0.36
N ARG A 94 12.64 4.39 -0.71
CA ARG A 94 11.95 5.11 -1.78
C ARG A 94 10.96 6.17 -1.28
N PHE A 95 10.37 5.98 -0.10
CA PHE A 95 9.42 6.94 0.45
C PHE A 95 10.15 8.06 1.16
N ARG A 96 9.81 9.30 0.80
CA ARG A 96 10.40 10.51 1.34
C ARG A 96 9.30 11.43 1.84
N GLY A 97 9.59 12.35 2.77
CA GLY A 97 8.60 13.27 3.31
C GLY A 97 7.94 14.17 2.24
N LYS A 98 6.81 14.77 2.58
CA LYS A 98 5.98 15.62 1.72
C LYS A 98 5.45 14.90 0.49
N GLY A 99 5.07 13.63 0.66
CA GLY A 99 4.64 12.74 -0.41
C GLY A 99 3.17 12.35 -0.33
N ILE A 100 2.66 11.83 -1.47
CA ILE A 100 1.37 11.12 -1.54
C ILE A 100 1.65 9.66 -1.87
N TYR A 101 1.26 8.78 -0.96
CA TYR A 101 1.50 7.35 -1.06
C TYR A 101 0.20 6.57 -1.09
N LEU A 102 0.07 5.72 -2.10
CA LEU A 102 -1.04 4.79 -2.22
C LEU A 102 -0.52 3.37 -1.99
N LEU A 103 -1.14 2.65 -1.09
CA LEU A 103 -0.82 1.25 -0.80
C LEU A 103 -2.05 0.39 -1.05
N ASP A 104 -1.92 -0.62 -1.88
CA ASP A 104 -2.99 -1.54 -2.24
C ASP A 104 -2.62 -2.94 -1.72
N GLU A 105 -3.36 -3.38 -0.70
CA GLU A 105 -3.19 -4.63 0.03
C GLU A 105 -1.74 -4.93 0.47
N PRO A 106 -1.05 -3.99 1.15
CA PRO A 106 0.34 -4.20 1.53
C PRO A 106 0.54 -5.42 2.44
N GLU A 107 -0.51 -5.83 3.18
CA GLU A 107 -0.50 -7.02 4.04
C GLU A 107 -0.32 -8.33 3.28
N SER A 108 -0.66 -8.41 2.01
CA SER A 108 -0.53 -9.65 1.23
C SER A 108 0.95 -10.03 1.00
N ALA A 109 1.86 -9.07 1.12
CA ALA A 109 3.32 -9.28 1.00
C ALA A 109 4.06 -9.22 2.34
N LEU A 110 3.37 -8.92 3.45
CA LEU A 110 4.01 -8.63 4.74
C LEU A 110 3.56 -9.57 5.87
N SER A 111 4.51 -9.99 6.69
CA SER A 111 4.18 -10.63 7.98
C SER A 111 3.52 -9.62 8.94
N PRO A 112 2.78 -10.07 9.97
CA PRO A 112 2.21 -9.19 10.99
C PRO A 112 3.25 -8.25 11.63
N THR A 113 4.46 -8.76 11.89
CA THR A 113 5.57 -7.96 12.43
C THR A 113 6.04 -6.89 11.43
N SER A 114 6.08 -7.22 10.14
CA SER A 114 6.45 -6.27 9.10
C SER A 114 5.38 -5.18 8.91
N ILE A 115 4.09 -5.53 9.09
CA ILE A 115 2.98 -4.56 9.08
C ILE A 115 3.13 -3.57 10.25
N MET A 116 3.50 -4.04 11.45
CA MET A 116 3.78 -3.13 12.58
C MET A 116 4.95 -2.20 12.28
N SER A 117 5.99 -2.69 11.60
CA SER A 117 7.10 -1.83 11.15
C SER A 117 6.64 -0.81 10.12
N LEU A 118 5.72 -1.17 9.21
CA LEU A 118 5.11 -0.24 8.25
C LEU A 118 4.35 0.88 8.96
N LEU A 119 3.60 0.58 10.03
CA LEU A 119 2.92 1.63 10.83
C LEU A 119 3.91 2.66 11.40
N CYS A 120 5.10 2.21 11.86
CA CYS A 120 6.14 3.13 12.32
C CYS A 120 6.63 4.05 11.20
N ILE A 121 6.84 3.50 10.00
CA ILE A 121 7.30 4.28 8.83
C ILE A 121 6.21 5.28 8.42
N ILE A 122 4.95 4.88 8.36
CA ILE A 122 3.82 5.76 8.07
C ILE A 122 3.81 6.93 9.04
N HIS A 123 3.99 6.65 10.33
CA HIS A 123 3.97 7.66 11.38
C HIS A 123 5.11 8.70 11.23
N GLU A 124 6.32 8.25 10.90
CA GLU A 124 7.43 9.19 10.67
C GLU A 124 7.20 10.04 9.41
N LEU A 125 6.71 9.43 8.32
CA LEU A 125 6.43 10.16 7.09
C LEU A 125 5.21 11.11 7.21
N GLU A 126 4.22 10.78 8.04
CA GLU A 126 3.11 11.68 8.37
C GLU A 126 3.62 12.95 9.07
N LYS A 127 4.56 12.84 10.01
CA LYS A 127 5.20 13.98 10.66
C LYS A 127 5.96 14.87 9.66
N GLU A 128 6.36 14.29 8.53
CA GLU A 128 7.01 15.00 7.44
C GLU A 128 6.01 15.45 6.35
N ASP A 129 4.77 15.76 6.71
CA ASP A 129 3.70 16.23 5.82
C ASP A 129 3.35 15.28 4.67
N SER A 130 3.46 13.97 4.87
CA SER A 130 3.02 12.98 3.89
C SER A 130 1.59 12.54 4.12
N GLN A 131 0.90 12.16 3.03
CA GLN A 131 -0.46 11.64 3.04
C GLN A 131 -0.48 10.21 2.50
N PHE A 132 -1.21 9.34 3.19
CA PHE A 132 -1.40 7.95 2.79
C PHE A 132 -2.85 7.66 2.43
N PHE A 133 -3.03 6.85 1.38
CA PHE A 133 -4.29 6.20 1.02
C PHE A 133 -4.02 4.69 0.98
N ILE A 134 -4.65 3.94 1.86
CA ILE A 134 -4.35 2.52 2.03
C ILE A 134 -5.64 1.72 1.85
N ALA A 135 -5.68 0.88 0.82
CA ALA A 135 -6.69 -0.16 0.69
C ALA A 135 -6.18 -1.39 1.44
N THR A 136 -6.94 -1.89 2.41
CA THR A 136 -6.46 -2.97 3.28
C THR A 136 -7.61 -3.71 3.95
N HIS A 137 -7.40 -5.00 4.19
CA HIS A 137 -8.22 -5.84 5.07
C HIS A 137 -7.53 -6.14 6.42
N SER A 138 -6.33 -5.60 6.65
CA SER A 138 -5.56 -5.87 7.87
C SER A 138 -6.09 -5.10 9.08
N PRO A 139 -6.57 -5.77 10.14
CA PRO A 139 -6.96 -5.08 11.37
C PRO A 139 -5.80 -4.32 12.03
N ILE A 140 -4.55 -4.72 11.73
CA ILE A 140 -3.36 -4.04 12.27
C ILE A 140 -3.19 -2.67 11.60
N LEU A 141 -3.34 -2.60 10.27
CA LEU A 141 -3.25 -1.32 9.53
C LEU A 141 -4.43 -0.41 9.86
N LEU A 142 -5.64 -0.96 9.93
CA LEU A 142 -6.85 -0.20 10.30
C LEU A 142 -6.77 0.40 11.72
N ALA A 143 -5.91 -0.13 12.59
CA ALA A 143 -5.70 0.40 13.94
C ALA A 143 -4.84 1.69 13.99
N TYR A 144 -4.37 2.21 12.85
CA TYR A 144 -3.54 3.40 12.84
C TYR A 144 -4.27 4.61 13.46
N PRO A 145 -3.67 5.29 14.45
CA PRO A 145 -4.29 6.44 15.10
C PRO A 145 -4.58 7.56 14.09
N HIS A 146 -5.75 8.22 14.24
CA HIS A 146 -6.19 9.33 13.39
C HIS A 146 -6.51 8.97 11.93
N ALA A 147 -6.43 7.69 11.53
CA ALA A 147 -6.90 7.26 10.23
C ALA A 147 -8.41 7.48 10.09
N ARG A 148 -8.82 8.02 8.96
CA ARG A 148 -10.23 7.99 8.54
C ARG A 148 -10.45 6.70 7.77
N ILE A 149 -11.36 5.88 8.26
CA ILE A 149 -11.64 4.56 7.69
C ILE A 149 -12.94 4.64 6.92
N PHE A 150 -12.90 4.27 5.66
CA PHE A 150 -14.06 4.15 4.79
C PHE A 150 -14.25 2.69 4.40
N GLU A 151 -15.35 2.11 4.81
CA GLU A 151 -15.71 0.74 4.44
C GLU A 151 -16.59 0.75 3.21
N PHE A 152 -16.24 -0.07 2.22
CA PHE A 152 -16.96 -0.22 0.97
C PHE A 152 -17.80 -1.49 1.04
N SER A 153 -19.10 -1.36 0.78
CA SER A 153 -20.05 -2.46 0.76
C SER A 153 -21.01 -2.33 -0.42
N GLU A 154 -21.89 -3.32 -0.61
CA GLU A 154 -22.96 -3.23 -1.61
C GLU A 154 -23.93 -2.05 -1.36
N SER A 155 -24.08 -1.63 -0.12
CA SER A 155 -24.91 -0.48 0.27
C SER A 155 -24.23 0.88 0.04
N GLY A 156 -22.94 0.90 -0.26
CA GLY A 156 -22.17 2.12 -0.52
C GLY A 156 -20.91 2.26 0.30
N ILE A 157 -20.53 3.50 0.57
CA ILE A 157 -19.29 3.86 1.29
C ILE A 157 -19.70 4.50 2.62
N GLU A 158 -19.22 3.93 3.73
CA GLU A 158 -19.50 4.41 5.07
C GLU A 158 -18.21 4.72 5.82
N GLU A 159 -18.17 5.84 6.52
CA GLU A 159 -17.07 6.14 7.46
C GLU A 159 -17.32 5.40 8.77
N LYS A 160 -16.34 4.62 9.22
CA LYS A 160 -16.44 3.79 10.44
C LYS A 160 -15.29 4.04 11.39
N THR A 161 -15.53 3.79 12.66
CA THR A 161 -14.45 3.67 13.64
C THR A 161 -13.77 2.31 13.51
N TYR A 162 -12.52 2.20 13.93
CA TYR A 162 -11.74 0.96 13.88
C TYR A 162 -12.50 -0.28 14.36
N LYS A 163 -13.20 -0.15 15.51
CA LYS A 163 -13.90 -1.30 16.13
C LYS A 163 -15.21 -1.69 15.44
N GLU A 164 -15.74 -0.82 14.59
CA GLU A 164 -16.95 -1.06 13.80
C GLU A 164 -16.65 -1.71 12.45
N THR A 165 -15.37 -1.78 12.05
CA THR A 165 -15.01 -2.44 10.79
C THR A 165 -15.26 -3.93 10.85
N GLU A 166 -15.67 -4.49 9.72
CA GLU A 166 -15.91 -5.94 9.57
C GLU A 166 -14.62 -6.72 9.83
N SER A 167 -13.49 -6.26 9.26
CA SER A 167 -12.18 -6.90 9.44
C SER A 167 -11.77 -7.01 10.91
N TYR A 168 -11.98 -5.97 11.71
CA TYR A 168 -11.71 -6.02 13.14
C TYR A 168 -12.65 -6.99 13.86
N SER A 169 -13.97 -6.86 13.64
CA SER A 169 -14.98 -7.61 14.40
C SER A 169 -14.88 -9.12 14.14
N ILE A 170 -14.70 -9.53 12.88
CA ILE A 170 -14.54 -10.94 12.51
C ILE A 170 -13.24 -11.50 13.07
N THR A 171 -12.13 -10.81 12.83
CA THR A 171 -10.82 -11.27 13.32
C THR A 171 -10.79 -11.40 14.82
N LYS A 172 -11.29 -10.40 15.54
CA LYS A 172 -11.36 -10.43 16.99
C LYS A 172 -12.24 -11.57 17.50
N THR A 173 -13.42 -11.75 16.93
CA THR A 173 -14.35 -12.83 17.33
C THR A 173 -13.72 -14.20 17.13
N PHE A 174 -13.00 -14.39 16.02
CA PHE A 174 -12.28 -15.63 15.75
C PHE A 174 -11.15 -15.87 16.77
N LEU A 175 -10.31 -14.87 17.00
CA LEU A 175 -9.16 -14.99 17.92
C LEU A 175 -9.58 -15.17 19.39
N ASP A 176 -10.69 -14.58 19.80
CA ASP A 176 -11.22 -14.73 21.17
C ASP A 176 -11.78 -16.15 21.42
N ASN A 177 -12.32 -16.83 20.38
CA ASN A 177 -12.94 -18.15 20.50
C ASN A 177 -12.73 -19.01 19.22
N PRO A 178 -11.50 -19.38 18.88
CA PRO A 178 -11.21 -20.05 17.61
C PRO A 178 -11.90 -21.42 17.49
N GLU A 179 -11.92 -22.23 18.57
CA GLU A 179 -12.55 -23.54 18.56
C GLU A 179 -14.05 -23.47 18.25
N LYS A 180 -14.76 -22.57 18.92
CA LYS A 180 -16.19 -22.35 18.69
C LYS A 180 -16.49 -21.88 17.26
N MET A 181 -15.66 -20.99 16.72
CA MET A 181 -15.81 -20.50 15.35
C MET A 181 -15.59 -21.60 14.33
N ILE A 182 -14.56 -22.42 14.52
CA ILE A 182 -14.27 -23.58 13.68
C ILE A 182 -15.42 -24.59 13.70
N ASP A 183 -15.95 -24.91 14.88
CA ASP A 183 -17.11 -25.79 15.04
C ASP A 183 -18.37 -25.31 14.30
N LEU A 184 -18.57 -24.00 14.25
CA LEU A 184 -19.70 -23.39 13.51
C LEU A 184 -19.49 -23.46 11.98
N LEU A 185 -18.27 -23.32 11.51
CA LEU A 185 -17.93 -23.34 10.08
C LEU A 185 -17.97 -24.74 9.48
N PHE A 186 -17.75 -25.78 10.29
CA PHE A 186 -17.69 -27.17 9.81
C PHE A 186 -19.01 -27.95 9.98
N ARG A 187 -20.08 -27.29 10.41
CA ARG A 187 -21.45 -27.83 10.47
C ARG A 187 -22.21 -27.63 9.15
#